data_e88cf9f0d3b2183db199fdb71ab9415f
#
_entry.id   e88cf9f0d3b2183db199fdb71ab9415f
#
_cell.length_a   1.000
_cell.length_b   1.000
_cell.length_c   1.000
_cell.angle_alpha   90.00
_cell.angle_beta   90.00
_cell.angle_gamma   90.00
#
_symmetry.space_group_name_H-M   'P 1'
#
loop_
_entity.id
_entity.type
_entity.pdbx_description
1 polymer ?
#
loop_
_entity_poly.entity_id
_entity_poly.type
_entity_poly.pdbx_seq_one_letter_code
_entity_poly.pdbx_strand_id
1 'polypeptide(L)'
;MKNKTTWSKSVWTLMILTLFFSIPKESLAQEGATKLSPAEFDIKAHKGKKAVILDIRTPEEIAEGHIEGATFINWTGGNFEEEVSKLNKKKTYYVYCRSAKRTIPATEKMKELGFTKIYMLEGGLNNWVESGKPVVKPEKQ
;
A
#
# COMPACT_ATOMS: atom_id res chain seq x y z
N MET A 1 -30.40 1.91 -82.55
CA MET A 1 -29.67 2.80 -81.71
C MET A 1 -29.75 2.28 -80.29
N LYS A 2 -28.72 1.59 -79.80
CA LYS A 2 -28.70 0.96 -78.47
C LYS A 2 -27.58 1.56 -77.68
N ASN A 3 -27.95 2.44 -76.74
CA ASN A 3 -27.00 3.03 -75.77
C ASN A 3 -26.70 1.98 -74.71
N LYS A 4 -25.48 1.52 -74.73
CA LYS A 4 -24.95 0.68 -73.64
C LYS A 4 -24.40 1.58 -72.53
N THR A 5 -25.14 1.75 -71.50
CA THR A 5 -24.68 2.42 -70.30
C THR A 5 -23.71 1.52 -69.57
N THR A 6 -22.44 1.87 -69.62
CA THR A 6 -21.41 1.18 -68.83
C THR A 6 -21.51 1.62 -67.39
N TRP A 7 -21.86 0.72 -66.54
CA TRP A 7 -21.95 0.95 -65.10
C TRP A 7 -20.54 0.88 -64.50
N SER A 8 -20.05 2.05 -64.17
CA SER A 8 -18.80 2.21 -63.42
C SER A 8 -18.95 1.57 -62.05
N LYS A 9 -18.13 0.56 -61.78
CA LYS A 9 -18.02 -0.04 -60.47
C LYS A 9 -17.30 0.93 -59.54
N SER A 10 -18.08 1.75 -58.84
CA SER A 10 -17.54 2.56 -57.76
C SER A 10 -17.02 1.63 -56.65
N VAL A 11 -15.72 1.61 -56.55
CA VAL A 11 -15.01 0.96 -55.48
C VAL A 11 -15.33 1.71 -54.19
N TRP A 12 -16.15 1.10 -53.36
CA TRP A 12 -16.35 1.58 -52.00
C TRP A 12 -15.10 1.23 -51.19
N THR A 13 -14.17 2.17 -51.17
CA THR A 13 -13.04 2.15 -50.27
C THR A 13 -13.61 2.36 -48.87
N LEU A 14 -13.84 1.26 -48.14
CA LEU A 14 -14.14 1.27 -46.71
C LEU A 14 -12.91 1.81 -45.99
N MET A 15 -12.94 3.12 -45.73
CA MET A 15 -12.01 3.81 -44.85
C MET A 15 -12.35 3.36 -43.42
N ILE A 16 -11.73 2.26 -42.98
CA ILE A 16 -11.77 1.85 -41.58
C ILE A 16 -10.98 2.88 -40.82
N LEU A 17 -11.70 3.89 -40.30
CA LEU A 17 -11.20 4.82 -39.32
C LEU A 17 -10.98 4.04 -38.01
N THR A 18 -9.79 3.48 -37.86
CA THR A 18 -9.35 2.95 -36.57
C THR A 18 -9.25 4.11 -35.61
N LEU A 19 -10.34 4.37 -34.91
CA LEU A 19 -10.31 5.16 -33.67
C LEU A 19 -9.38 4.42 -32.72
N PHE A 20 -8.12 4.84 -32.68
CA PHE A 20 -7.25 4.58 -31.55
C PHE A 20 -7.91 5.26 -30.35
N PHE A 21 -8.73 4.51 -29.64
CA PHE A 21 -9.19 4.87 -28.33
C PHE A 21 -7.94 4.82 -27.46
N SER A 22 -7.20 5.94 -27.44
CA SER A 22 -6.19 6.17 -26.41
C SER A 22 -6.93 6.15 -25.09
N ILE A 23 -7.00 4.97 -24.49
CA ILE A 23 -7.35 4.87 -23.07
C ILE A 23 -6.33 5.73 -22.35
N PRO A 24 -6.74 6.86 -21.74
CA PRO A 24 -5.82 7.56 -20.87
C PRO A 24 -5.37 6.51 -19.86
N LYS A 25 -4.07 6.23 -19.85
CA LYS A 25 -3.45 5.51 -18.77
C LYS A 25 -3.65 6.44 -17.58
N GLU A 26 -4.80 6.27 -16.90
CA GLU A 26 -4.99 6.92 -15.62
C GLU A 26 -3.75 6.55 -14.84
N SER A 27 -2.91 7.56 -14.67
CA SER A 27 -1.87 7.52 -13.67
C SER A 27 -2.64 7.17 -12.39
N LEU A 28 -2.59 5.89 -12.01
CA LEU A 28 -2.92 5.49 -10.65
C LEU A 28 -1.96 6.33 -9.82
N ALA A 29 -2.44 7.52 -9.44
CA ALA A 29 -1.81 8.31 -8.42
C ALA A 29 -1.55 7.30 -7.32
N GLN A 30 -0.29 7.16 -6.96
CA GLN A 30 0.19 6.15 -6.03
C GLN A 30 -0.39 6.55 -4.68
N GLU A 31 -1.68 6.20 -4.50
CA GLU A 31 -2.34 6.41 -3.23
C GLU A 31 -1.49 5.72 -2.18
N GLY A 32 -1.15 6.46 -1.14
CA GLY A 32 -0.41 5.95 0.00
C GLY A 32 -1.03 4.63 0.49
N ALA A 33 -0.39 3.91 1.39
CA ALA A 33 -0.97 2.68 1.91
C ALA A 33 -2.37 2.94 2.49
N THR A 34 -3.29 2.00 2.31
CA THR A 34 -4.66 2.11 2.81
C THR A 34 -4.66 2.32 4.32
N LYS A 35 -5.31 3.39 4.78
CA LYS A 35 -5.47 3.69 6.19
C LYS A 35 -6.57 2.82 6.77
N LEU A 36 -6.34 2.29 7.96
CA LEU A 36 -7.31 1.53 8.73
C LEU A 36 -7.52 2.20 10.09
N SER A 37 -8.76 2.28 10.52
CA SER A 37 -9.07 2.66 11.90
C SER A 37 -8.43 1.67 12.90
N PRO A 38 -8.22 2.05 14.18
CA PRO A 38 -7.69 1.12 15.18
C PRO A 38 -8.46 -0.19 15.29
N ALA A 39 -9.79 -0.16 15.16
CA ALA A 39 -10.62 -1.36 15.22
C ALA A 39 -10.40 -2.29 14.02
N GLU A 40 -10.35 -1.74 12.81
CA GLU A 40 -10.10 -2.52 11.59
C GLU A 40 -8.67 -3.07 11.54
N PHE A 41 -7.70 -2.25 11.96
CA PHE A 41 -6.31 -2.64 12.05
C PHE A 41 -6.14 -3.83 12.99
N ASP A 42 -6.70 -3.76 14.19
CA ASP A 42 -6.69 -4.82 15.19
C ASP A 42 -7.24 -6.14 14.63
N ILE A 43 -8.46 -6.08 14.10
CA ILE A 43 -9.14 -7.26 13.56
C ILE A 43 -8.33 -7.90 12.42
N LYS A 44 -7.87 -7.10 11.48
CA LYS A 44 -7.20 -7.61 10.27
C LYS A 44 -5.77 -8.08 10.55
N ALA A 45 -5.04 -7.37 11.40
CA ALA A 45 -3.66 -7.69 11.73
C ALA A 45 -3.53 -8.96 12.58
N HIS A 46 -4.45 -9.21 13.52
CA HIS A 46 -4.40 -10.37 14.40
C HIS A 46 -5.09 -11.62 13.84
N LYS A 47 -6.02 -11.49 12.89
CA LYS A 47 -6.71 -12.64 12.27
C LYS A 47 -5.97 -13.25 11.07
N GLY A 48 -5.06 -12.54 10.48
CA GLY A 48 -4.41 -12.94 9.23
C GLY A 48 -3.21 -13.88 9.46
N LYS A 49 -3.28 -15.14 9.02
CA LYS A 49 -2.15 -16.09 9.09
C LYS A 49 -0.84 -15.61 8.43
N LYS A 50 -0.91 -14.63 7.53
CA LYS A 50 0.23 -14.01 6.83
C LYS A 50 0.39 -12.54 7.15
N ALA A 51 -0.28 -12.06 8.20
CA ALA A 51 -0.19 -10.69 8.65
C ALA A 51 1.10 -10.47 9.46
N VAL A 52 1.71 -9.32 9.26
CA VAL A 52 2.87 -8.85 10.03
C VAL A 52 2.54 -7.44 10.52
N ILE A 53 2.53 -7.24 11.83
CA ILE A 53 2.44 -5.92 12.43
C ILE A 53 3.85 -5.35 12.47
N LEU A 54 4.07 -4.19 11.86
CA LEU A 54 5.38 -3.55 11.77
C LEU A 54 5.36 -2.20 12.47
N ASP A 55 6.06 -2.13 13.60
CA ASP A 55 6.33 -0.89 14.32
C ASP A 55 7.62 -0.27 13.80
N ILE A 56 7.52 0.94 13.28
CA ILE A 56 8.67 1.66 12.69
C ILE A 56 9.21 2.78 13.58
N ARG A 57 8.91 2.72 14.87
CA ARG A 57 9.38 3.69 15.87
C ARG A 57 10.80 3.38 16.35
N THR A 58 11.34 4.28 17.16
CA THR A 58 12.66 4.06 17.78
C THR A 58 12.58 3.02 18.90
N PRO A 59 13.72 2.40 19.28
CA PRO A 59 13.76 1.46 20.40
C PRO A 59 13.24 2.05 21.72
N GLU A 60 13.51 3.32 21.99
CA GLU A 60 13.06 4.02 23.20
C GLU A 60 11.54 4.13 23.23
N GLU A 61 10.92 4.47 22.09
CA GLU A 61 9.46 4.54 21.97
C GLU A 61 8.81 3.16 22.12
N ILE A 62 9.44 2.10 21.60
CA ILE A 62 8.97 0.72 21.72
C ILE A 62 9.03 0.23 23.17
N ALA A 63 10.07 0.63 23.93
CA ALA A 63 10.21 0.29 25.33
C ALA A 63 9.08 0.86 26.21
N GLU A 64 8.46 1.97 25.81
CA GLU A 64 7.30 2.55 26.50
C GLU A 64 6.02 1.72 26.32
N GLY A 65 5.94 0.93 25.25
CA GLY A 65 4.82 0.07 24.91
C GLY A 65 4.61 -0.02 23.39
N HIS A 66 4.11 -1.16 22.92
CA HIS A 66 3.86 -1.44 21.50
C HIS A 66 2.62 -2.32 21.34
N ILE A 67 2.11 -2.46 20.13
CA ILE A 67 1.02 -3.37 19.81
C ILE A 67 1.55 -4.81 19.91
N GLU A 68 0.79 -5.69 20.56
CA GLU A 68 1.16 -7.09 20.74
C GLU A 68 1.45 -7.77 19.39
N GLY A 69 2.49 -8.60 19.35
CA GLY A 69 2.90 -9.31 18.14
C GLY A 69 3.62 -8.46 17.09
N ALA A 70 3.93 -7.19 17.38
CA ALA A 70 4.67 -6.34 16.46
C ALA A 70 6.12 -6.80 16.28
N THR A 71 6.61 -6.69 15.04
CA THR A 71 8.04 -6.71 14.70
C THR A 71 8.52 -5.27 14.54
N PHE A 72 9.82 -5.05 14.67
CA PHE A 72 10.39 -3.72 14.81
C PHE A 72 11.44 -3.44 13.75
N ILE A 73 11.27 -2.33 13.00
CA ILE A 73 12.29 -1.79 12.11
C ILE A 73 12.24 -0.26 12.22
N ASN A 74 13.31 0.34 12.75
CA ASN A 74 13.34 1.79 12.99
C ASN A 74 13.46 2.58 11.69
N TRP A 75 12.44 3.38 11.37
CA TRP A 75 12.45 4.26 10.20
C TRP A 75 13.60 5.27 10.19
N THR A 76 13.96 5.79 11.36
CA THR A 76 15.01 6.81 11.51
C THR A 76 16.40 6.23 11.79
N GLY A 77 16.54 4.92 11.81
CA GLY A 77 17.78 4.22 12.16
C GLY A 77 18.86 4.22 11.07
N GLY A 78 18.55 4.73 9.87
CA GLY A 78 19.49 4.81 8.76
C GLY A 78 19.62 3.54 7.90
N ASN A 79 19.08 2.41 8.34
CA ASN A 79 19.14 1.12 7.66
C ASN A 79 17.76 0.53 7.32
N PHE A 80 16.70 1.35 7.37
CA PHE A 80 15.32 0.90 7.16
C PHE A 80 15.13 0.15 5.84
N GLU A 81 15.64 0.70 4.74
CA GLU A 81 15.50 0.11 3.41
C GLU A 81 16.17 -1.26 3.32
N GLU A 82 17.38 -1.40 3.89
CA GLU A 82 18.10 -2.67 3.94
C GLU A 82 17.32 -3.72 4.74
N GLU A 83 16.82 -3.37 5.93
CA GLU A 83 16.10 -4.29 6.79
C GLU A 83 14.75 -4.71 6.19
N VAL A 84 14.00 -3.75 5.65
CA VAL A 84 12.71 -4.04 4.98
C VAL A 84 12.91 -4.90 3.74
N SER A 85 13.99 -4.71 2.98
CA SER A 85 14.27 -5.51 1.79
C SER A 85 14.42 -7.01 2.08
N LYS A 86 14.80 -7.38 3.30
CA LYS A 86 14.92 -8.77 3.76
C LYS A 86 13.57 -9.43 4.08
N LEU A 87 12.50 -8.64 4.18
CA LEU A 87 11.18 -9.14 4.53
C LEU A 87 10.49 -9.87 3.37
N ASN A 88 9.60 -10.80 3.69
CA ASN A 88 8.84 -11.55 2.70
C ASN A 88 7.72 -10.70 2.07
N LYS A 89 7.90 -10.27 0.83
CA LYS A 89 6.97 -9.42 0.08
C LYS A 89 5.59 -10.04 -0.20
N LYS A 90 5.42 -11.35 0.02
CA LYS A 90 4.14 -12.05 -0.15
C LYS A 90 3.22 -11.93 1.07
N LYS A 91 3.74 -11.46 2.20
CA LYS A 91 2.96 -11.22 3.42
C LYS A 91 2.20 -9.90 3.34
N THR A 92 1.25 -9.72 4.24
CA THR A 92 0.49 -8.47 4.42
C THR A 92 1.08 -7.72 5.60
N TYR A 93 1.42 -6.46 5.40
CA TYR A 93 2.04 -5.61 6.41
C TYR A 93 1.08 -4.57 6.94
N TYR A 94 0.98 -4.51 8.25
CA TYR A 94 0.21 -3.54 9.02
C TYR A 94 1.19 -2.64 9.73
N VAL A 95 1.42 -1.46 9.18
CA VAL A 95 2.52 -0.57 9.57
C VAL A 95 2.01 0.56 10.44
N TYR A 96 2.73 0.87 11.51
CA TYR A 96 2.41 2.01 12.34
C TYR A 96 3.66 2.69 12.93
N CYS A 97 3.49 3.97 13.27
CA CYS A 97 4.41 4.73 14.09
C CYS A 97 3.63 5.45 15.20
N ARG A 98 4.17 6.49 15.82
CA ARG A 98 3.48 7.22 16.89
C ARG A 98 2.20 7.94 16.40
N SER A 99 2.28 8.69 15.29
CA SER A 99 1.22 9.61 14.82
C SER A 99 0.90 9.48 13.32
N ALA A 100 1.28 8.37 12.67
CA ALA A 100 1.21 8.10 11.24
C ALA A 100 2.15 8.95 10.35
N LYS A 101 2.81 10.01 10.82
CA LYS A 101 3.68 10.87 9.99
C LYS A 101 4.84 10.10 9.35
N ARG A 102 5.54 9.25 10.11
CA ARG A 102 6.64 8.41 9.61
C ARG A 102 6.13 7.26 8.75
N THR A 103 4.92 6.78 9.01
CA THR A 103 4.32 5.65 8.29
C THR A 103 4.06 5.99 6.82
N ILE A 104 3.70 7.24 6.50
CA ILE A 104 3.43 7.66 5.12
C ILE A 104 4.66 7.43 4.23
N PRO A 105 5.81 8.09 4.43
CA PRO A 105 6.98 7.86 3.58
C PRO A 105 7.56 6.45 3.71
N ALA A 106 7.42 5.78 4.86
CA ALA A 106 7.88 4.42 5.03
C ALA A 106 7.08 3.43 4.16
N THR A 107 5.76 3.56 4.10
CA THR A 107 4.92 2.69 3.26
C THR A 107 5.10 2.99 1.76
N GLU A 108 5.38 4.23 1.38
CA GLU A 108 5.77 4.58 0.01
C GLU A 108 7.08 3.88 -0.37
N LYS A 109 8.10 3.95 0.49
CA LYS A 109 9.35 3.23 0.30
C LYS A 109 9.15 1.72 0.19
N MET A 110 8.31 1.13 1.03
CA MET A 110 7.97 -0.29 0.94
C MET A 110 7.32 -0.64 -0.41
N LYS A 111 6.43 0.22 -0.94
CA LYS A 111 5.84 0.02 -2.28
C LYS A 111 6.90 0.06 -3.37
N GLU A 112 7.83 1.03 -3.32
CA GLU A 112 8.97 1.10 -4.25
C GLU A 112 9.81 -0.18 -4.23
N LEU A 113 9.98 -0.79 -3.06
CA LEU A 113 10.68 -2.05 -2.86
C LEU A 113 9.87 -3.29 -3.28
N GLY A 114 8.64 -3.12 -3.78
CA GLY A 114 7.81 -4.18 -4.34
C GLY A 114 6.84 -4.85 -3.37
N PHE A 115 6.57 -4.23 -2.22
CA PHE A 115 5.50 -4.69 -1.32
C PHE A 115 4.14 -4.21 -1.85
N THR A 116 3.17 -5.12 -1.99
CA THR A 116 1.86 -4.83 -2.59
C THR A 116 0.71 -4.83 -1.60
N LYS A 117 0.90 -5.41 -0.40
CA LYS A 117 -0.14 -5.56 0.61
C LYS A 117 0.27 -4.83 1.88
N ILE A 118 0.04 -3.52 1.88
CA ILE A 118 0.45 -2.63 2.96
C ILE A 118 -0.76 -1.83 3.44
N TYR A 119 -0.98 -1.85 4.73
CA TYR A 119 -1.98 -1.06 5.43
C TYR A 119 -1.30 -0.22 6.51
N MET A 120 -1.85 0.93 6.81
CA MET A 120 -1.30 1.80 7.85
C MET A 120 -2.37 2.12 8.91
N LEU A 121 -1.93 2.20 10.16
CA LEU A 121 -2.79 2.59 11.27
C LEU A 121 -3.06 4.09 11.23
N GLU A 122 -4.33 4.46 11.08
CA GLU A 122 -4.75 5.86 11.12
C GLU A 122 -4.44 6.48 12.49
N GLY A 123 -3.75 7.65 12.46
CA GLY A 123 -3.33 8.34 13.68
C GLY A 123 -2.22 7.63 14.48
N GLY A 124 -1.75 6.47 14.03
CA GLY A 124 -0.68 5.71 14.66
C GLY A 124 -1.01 5.21 16.06
N LEU A 125 0.02 4.93 16.88
CA LEU A 125 -0.17 4.41 18.23
C LEU A 125 -0.93 5.36 19.16
N ASN A 126 -0.86 6.67 18.91
CA ASN A 126 -1.65 7.63 19.68
C ASN A 126 -3.15 7.32 19.55
N ASN A 127 -3.65 7.21 18.32
CA ASN A 127 -5.06 6.91 18.07
C ASN A 127 -5.46 5.49 18.57
N TRP A 128 -4.52 4.54 18.50
CA TRP A 128 -4.71 3.20 19.05
C TRP A 128 -5.02 3.26 20.56
N VAL A 129 -4.20 3.96 21.33
CA VAL A 129 -4.36 4.12 22.77
C VAL A 129 -5.60 4.94 23.11
N GLU A 130 -5.85 6.04 22.40
CA GLU A 130 -7.05 6.88 22.57
C GLU A 130 -8.35 6.08 22.31
N SER A 131 -8.29 5.09 21.43
CA SER A 131 -9.40 4.17 21.15
C SER A 131 -9.55 3.05 22.20
N GLY A 132 -8.81 3.11 23.30
CA GLY A 132 -8.88 2.13 24.39
C GLY A 132 -8.21 0.78 24.08
N LYS A 133 -7.40 0.70 23.03
CA LYS A 133 -6.70 -0.52 22.67
C LYS A 133 -5.45 -0.74 23.53
N PRO A 134 -5.13 -1.99 23.90
CA PRO A 134 -4.01 -2.28 24.80
C PRO A 134 -2.66 -2.15 24.08
N VAL A 135 -1.65 -1.85 24.86
CA VAL A 135 -0.24 -1.97 24.50
C VAL A 135 0.46 -2.89 25.48
N VAL A 136 1.49 -3.58 25.01
CA VAL A 136 2.36 -4.42 25.82
C VAL A 136 3.74 -3.78 25.94
N LYS A 137 4.42 -4.00 27.04
CA LYS A 137 5.82 -3.60 27.22
C LYS A 137 6.72 -4.80 26.96
N PRO A 138 7.93 -4.56 26.40
CA PRO A 138 8.94 -5.63 26.34
C PRO A 138 9.19 -6.19 27.73
N GLU A 139 9.34 -7.52 27.81
CA GLU A 139 9.77 -8.14 29.06
C GLU A 139 11.16 -7.62 29.42
N LYS A 140 11.34 -7.20 30.67
CA LYS A 140 12.67 -6.85 31.18
C LYS A 140 13.50 -8.13 31.25
N GLN A 141 14.49 -8.22 30.35
CA GLN A 141 15.54 -9.23 30.46
C GLN A 141 16.47 -8.91 31.60
#